data_292f0bcfebd268b754ff4116cde4e1d2
#
_entry.id   292f0bcfebd268b754ff4116cde4e1d2
#
_cell.length_a   1.000
_cell.length_b   1.000
_cell.length_c   1.000
_cell.angle_alpha   90.00
_cell.angle_beta   90.00
_cell.angle_gamma   90.00
#
_symmetry.space_group_name_H-M   'P 1'
#
loop_
_entity.id
_entity.type
_entity.pdbx_description
1 polymer ?
#
loop_
_entity_poly.entity_id
_entity_poly.type
_entity_poly.pdbx_seq_one_letter_code
_entity_poly.pdbx_strand_id
1 'polypeptide(L)'
;MDTRQYVAHAYMLQGVGREEASRRALRYYCDSVRVAAARRQSADLGTYRGGDGGNSAYRQCVTAMEHTVEVNSQRADVTGYMALFSDPRISEIFATRPAYPAFTVPFIRAFGLVRGLWAAGIAVTVMASGFVVLILRRLGVSVPLALLGQVLYYALPTGTDSMQPMCEGLLLCVLLGGVLGCVRILQGRIPSGVAISLTAFTAAACVKYAQTLLAVAGIAGATALFLCLRWVRRRQLPRPERLLLATTAAFVLALELTVVALGLPSTRASVQELLSVHYNKPVPPHLLHEFLRLNLAFWREWLRDALVHPMEPLLLAAGAWGALRYHRSFGFLITGIAVAGFVNQAGHPEVAMGPRLLVMASLLPVCGIPLLVESLRERGRGPMARPPRVGRQLPAPESQLY
;
A
#
# COMPACT_ATOMS: atom_id res chain seq x y z
N MET A 1 -5.89 14.93 5.02
CA MET A 1 -6.47 14.62 6.34
C MET A 1 -5.63 13.63 7.14
N ASP A 2 -5.19 12.55 6.55
CA ASP A 2 -4.54 11.43 7.25
C ASP A 2 -3.21 11.79 7.93
N THR A 3 -2.36 12.59 7.26
CA THR A 3 -1.03 12.96 7.78
C THR A 3 -1.08 13.56 9.19
N ARG A 4 -2.07 14.42 9.49
CA ARG A 4 -2.18 15.06 10.81
C ARG A 4 -2.46 14.04 11.91
N GLN A 5 -3.24 12.96 11.64
CA GLN A 5 -3.48 11.87 12.57
C GLN A 5 -2.17 11.16 12.93
N TYR A 6 -1.40 10.79 11.91
CA TYR A 6 -0.10 10.12 12.12
C TYR A 6 0.92 10.99 12.85
N VAL A 7 0.94 12.31 12.57
CA VAL A 7 1.81 13.26 13.28
C VAL A 7 1.42 13.37 14.75
N ALA A 8 0.12 13.48 15.07
CA ALA A 8 -0.35 13.50 16.45
C ALA A 8 0.04 12.22 17.20
N HIS A 9 -0.19 11.05 16.58
CA HIS A 9 0.20 9.77 17.17
C HIS A 9 1.71 9.65 17.36
N ALA A 10 2.53 10.14 16.41
CA ALA A 10 3.97 10.15 16.55
C ALA A 10 4.45 11.03 17.72
N TYR A 11 3.79 12.14 18.00
CA TYR A 11 4.07 12.96 19.19
C TYR A 11 3.62 12.28 20.47
N MET A 12 2.44 11.65 20.49
CA MET A 12 1.97 10.90 21.65
C MET A 12 2.89 9.72 22.00
N LEU A 13 3.43 9.02 20.98
CA LEU A 13 4.45 7.97 21.17
C LEU A 13 5.79 8.53 21.73
N GLN A 14 6.03 9.82 21.61
CA GLN A 14 7.19 10.49 22.21
C GLN A 14 6.92 11.00 23.63
N GLY A 15 5.75 10.71 24.20
CA GLY A 15 5.35 11.13 25.55
C GLY A 15 4.73 12.53 25.60
N VAL A 16 4.43 13.16 24.46
CA VAL A 16 3.71 14.43 24.42
C VAL A 16 2.23 14.19 24.75
N GLY A 17 1.68 14.99 25.66
CA GLY A 17 0.27 14.91 26.01
C GLY A 17 -0.66 15.07 24.79
N ARG A 18 -1.78 14.38 24.80
CA ARG A 18 -2.74 14.25 23.67
C ARG A 18 -3.16 15.61 23.09
N GLU A 19 -3.47 16.57 23.94
CA GLU A 19 -3.90 17.89 23.52
C GLU A 19 -2.78 18.66 22.81
N GLU A 20 -1.59 18.70 23.39
CA GLU A 20 -0.43 19.35 22.79
C GLU A 20 0.03 18.63 21.50
N ALA A 21 -0.03 17.30 21.47
CA ALA A 21 0.26 16.52 20.26
C ALA A 21 -0.74 16.86 19.13
N SER A 22 -2.03 16.99 19.46
CA SER A 22 -3.05 17.39 18.50
C SER A 22 -2.84 18.81 18.00
N ARG A 23 -2.51 19.77 18.89
CA ARG A 23 -2.21 21.16 18.50
C ARG A 23 -0.95 21.25 17.60
N ARG A 24 0.11 20.50 17.90
CA ARG A 24 1.33 20.46 17.04
C ARG A 24 1.01 19.90 15.66
N ALA A 25 0.28 18.82 15.57
CA ALA A 25 -0.14 18.23 14.31
C ALA A 25 -1.04 19.17 13.49
N LEU A 26 -1.91 19.90 14.17
CA LEU A 26 -2.77 20.90 13.58
C LEU A 26 -1.97 22.07 12.98
N ARG A 27 -1.02 22.63 13.71
CA ARG A 27 -0.14 23.70 13.19
C ARG A 27 0.60 23.24 11.93
N TYR A 28 1.18 22.04 11.95
CA TYR A 28 1.82 21.46 10.78
C TYR A 28 0.87 21.36 9.57
N TYR A 29 -0.36 20.89 9.79
CA TYR A 29 -1.38 20.79 8.74
C TYR A 29 -1.76 22.19 8.21
N CYS A 30 -2.04 23.15 9.07
CA CYS A 30 -2.39 24.52 8.66
C CYS A 30 -1.23 25.23 7.97
N ASP A 31 0.03 24.96 8.34
CA ASP A 31 1.19 25.43 7.60
C ASP A 31 1.23 24.87 6.17
N SER A 32 0.87 23.61 5.97
CA SER A 32 0.75 23.03 4.62
C SER A 32 -0.36 23.69 3.79
N VAL A 33 -1.48 24.02 4.42
CA VAL A 33 -2.59 24.78 3.80
C VAL A 33 -2.11 26.18 3.40
N ARG A 34 -1.36 26.86 4.28
CA ARG A 34 -0.73 28.16 4.00
C ARG A 34 0.14 28.10 2.76
N VAL A 35 1.06 27.15 2.70
CA VAL A 35 1.98 26.98 1.57
C VAL A 35 1.24 26.67 0.27
N ALA A 36 0.22 25.80 0.33
CA ALA A 36 -0.58 25.47 -0.83
C ALA A 36 -1.40 26.67 -1.35
N ALA A 37 -1.98 27.47 -0.45
CA ALA A 37 -2.71 28.68 -0.81
C ALA A 37 -1.78 29.74 -1.41
N ALA A 38 -0.61 29.97 -0.83
CA ALA A 38 0.39 30.89 -1.35
C ALA A 38 0.88 30.47 -2.76
N ARG A 39 1.14 29.18 -2.98
CA ARG A 39 1.51 28.66 -4.31
C ARG A 39 0.40 28.84 -5.35
N ARG A 40 -0.85 28.56 -4.98
CA ARG A 40 -1.99 28.80 -5.90
C ARG A 40 -2.10 30.26 -6.25
N GLN A 41 -2.00 31.16 -5.28
CA GLN A 41 -2.04 32.59 -5.48
C GLN A 41 -0.90 33.05 -6.42
N SER A 42 0.34 32.58 -6.22
CA SER A 42 1.48 32.98 -7.05
C SER A 42 1.41 32.45 -8.50
N ALA A 43 0.64 31.41 -8.73
CA ALA A 43 0.46 30.79 -10.06
C ALA A 43 -0.83 31.25 -10.78
N ASP A 44 -1.68 32.05 -10.15
CA ASP A 44 -2.95 32.53 -10.72
C ASP A 44 -2.78 33.98 -11.17
N LEU A 45 -2.98 34.22 -12.47
CA LEU A 45 -2.88 35.54 -13.12
C LEU A 45 -3.80 36.59 -12.49
N GLY A 46 -4.95 36.19 -11.94
CA GLY A 46 -5.89 37.08 -11.28
C GLY A 46 -5.47 37.54 -9.90
N THR A 47 -4.64 36.74 -9.19
CA THR A 47 -4.37 36.95 -7.76
C THR A 47 -2.89 37.06 -7.41
N TYR A 48 -1.94 36.84 -8.34
CA TYR A 48 -0.51 36.78 -8.06
C TYR A 48 0.12 38.06 -7.46
N ARG A 49 -0.49 39.22 -7.69
CA ARG A 49 -0.04 40.53 -7.16
C ARG A 49 -0.79 41.00 -5.90
N GLY A 50 -1.81 40.30 -5.48
CA GLY A 50 -2.72 40.77 -4.45
C GLY A 50 -2.82 39.86 -3.26
N GLY A 51 -2.64 40.43 -2.08
CA GLY A 51 -3.16 39.85 -0.85
C GLY A 51 -2.32 38.80 -0.14
N ASP A 52 -2.72 38.55 1.08
CA ASP A 52 -2.13 37.63 2.06
C ASP A 52 -2.90 36.30 2.09
N GLY A 53 -3.14 35.73 0.90
CA GLY A 53 -3.97 34.51 0.76
C GLY A 53 -3.44 33.32 1.58
N GLY A 54 -2.12 33.19 1.68
CA GLY A 54 -1.50 32.15 2.49
C GLY A 54 -1.79 32.31 3.99
N ASN A 55 -1.55 33.49 4.57
CA ASN A 55 -1.77 33.74 6.00
C ASN A 55 -3.26 33.78 6.36
N SER A 56 -4.11 34.25 5.44
CA SER A 56 -5.56 34.18 5.61
C SER A 56 -6.05 32.73 5.71
N ALA A 57 -5.61 31.86 4.78
CA ALA A 57 -5.92 30.44 4.81
C ALA A 57 -5.40 29.73 6.07
N TYR A 58 -4.20 30.11 6.55
CA TYR A 58 -3.63 29.62 7.81
C TYR A 58 -4.51 29.98 9.00
N ARG A 59 -4.85 31.28 9.16
CA ARG A 59 -5.69 31.75 10.28
C ARG A 59 -7.04 31.05 10.29
N GLN A 60 -7.73 30.96 9.17
CA GLN A 60 -9.01 30.24 9.04
C GLN A 60 -8.87 28.76 9.42
N CYS A 61 -7.81 28.09 8.96
CA CYS A 61 -7.54 26.70 9.29
C CYS A 61 -7.33 26.51 10.79
N VAL A 62 -6.48 27.33 11.43
CA VAL A 62 -6.18 27.24 12.87
C VAL A 62 -7.44 27.46 13.68
N THR A 63 -8.19 28.56 13.44
CA THR A 63 -9.41 28.89 14.22
C THR A 63 -10.43 27.78 14.15
N ALA A 64 -10.70 27.26 12.93
CA ALA A 64 -11.68 26.17 12.76
C ALA A 64 -11.27 24.88 13.47
N MET A 65 -9.98 24.57 13.49
CA MET A 65 -9.46 23.33 14.06
C MET A 65 -9.24 23.42 15.58
N GLU A 66 -8.81 24.55 16.13
CA GLU A 66 -8.64 24.75 17.57
C GLU A 66 -9.98 24.60 18.29
N HIS A 67 -11.04 25.16 17.73
CA HIS A 67 -12.39 24.95 18.27
C HIS A 67 -12.76 23.46 18.32
N THR A 68 -12.43 22.69 17.27
CA THR A 68 -12.68 21.24 17.25
C THR A 68 -11.87 20.50 18.32
N VAL A 69 -10.61 20.90 18.53
CA VAL A 69 -9.75 20.31 19.58
C VAL A 69 -10.34 20.59 20.97
N GLU A 70 -10.77 21.82 21.22
CA GLU A 70 -11.36 22.21 22.49
C GLU A 70 -12.65 21.43 22.79
N VAL A 71 -13.57 21.36 21.84
CA VAL A 71 -14.81 20.57 21.98
C VAL A 71 -14.51 19.09 22.24
N ASN A 72 -13.61 18.49 21.47
CA ASN A 72 -13.28 17.08 21.63
C ASN A 72 -12.45 16.78 22.90
N SER A 73 -11.72 17.75 23.46
CA SER A 73 -10.97 17.56 24.71
C SER A 73 -11.88 17.30 25.91
N GLN A 74 -13.11 17.80 25.85
CA GLN A 74 -14.13 17.65 26.90
C GLN A 74 -15.00 16.39 26.76
N ARG A 75 -14.84 15.63 25.66
CA ARG A 75 -15.65 14.43 25.38
C ARG A 75 -15.11 13.22 26.12
N ALA A 76 -15.99 12.49 26.79
CA ALA A 76 -15.67 11.26 27.52
C ALA A 76 -15.38 10.05 26.61
N ASP A 77 -15.91 10.06 25.39
CA ASP A 77 -15.72 8.99 24.40
C ASP A 77 -14.37 9.09 23.63
N VAL A 78 -13.61 10.15 23.84
CA VAL A 78 -12.27 10.31 23.27
C VAL A 78 -11.23 9.78 24.24
N THR A 79 -10.71 8.57 23.98
CA THR A 79 -9.79 7.87 24.88
C THR A 79 -8.47 7.51 24.19
N GLY A 80 -7.45 7.16 25.00
CA GLY A 80 -6.19 6.60 24.52
C GLY A 80 -5.46 7.48 23.49
N TYR A 81 -5.07 6.88 22.37
CA TYR A 81 -4.33 7.52 21.27
C TYR A 81 -5.19 8.27 20.25
N MET A 82 -6.44 8.60 20.59
CA MET A 82 -7.30 9.35 19.68
C MET A 82 -6.86 10.82 19.60
N ALA A 83 -6.68 11.34 18.39
CA ALA A 83 -6.40 12.75 18.16
C ALA A 83 -7.68 13.60 18.26
N LEU A 84 -7.56 14.85 18.73
CA LEU A 84 -8.70 15.69 19.10
C LEU A 84 -9.32 16.53 17.96
N PHE A 85 -8.78 16.47 16.73
CA PHE A 85 -9.22 17.33 15.63
C PHE A 85 -10.18 16.67 14.63
N SER A 86 -10.73 15.52 14.95
CA SER A 86 -11.72 14.82 14.13
C SER A 86 -12.73 14.06 14.98
N ASP A 87 -13.80 13.59 14.34
CA ASP A 87 -14.78 12.72 15.01
C ASP A 87 -14.07 11.51 15.66
N PRO A 88 -14.42 11.12 16.89
CA PRO A 88 -13.81 10.00 17.60
C PRO A 88 -13.78 8.70 16.80
N ARG A 89 -14.83 8.40 16.03
CA ARG A 89 -14.90 7.20 15.17
C ARG A 89 -13.83 7.19 14.08
N ILE A 90 -13.46 8.37 13.55
CA ILE A 90 -12.33 8.51 12.60
C ILE A 90 -11.01 8.31 13.32
N SER A 91 -10.85 8.96 14.48
CA SER A 91 -9.64 8.86 15.29
C SER A 91 -9.36 7.41 15.71
N GLU A 92 -10.40 6.64 16.01
CA GLU A 92 -10.32 5.21 16.31
C GLU A 92 -9.74 4.40 15.13
N ILE A 93 -10.20 4.66 13.89
CA ILE A 93 -9.65 4.01 12.67
C ILE A 93 -8.14 4.25 12.55
N PHE A 94 -7.66 5.45 12.88
CA PHE A 94 -6.23 5.77 12.83
C PHE A 94 -5.45 5.19 14.03
N ALA A 95 -6.07 5.09 15.20
CA ALA A 95 -5.45 4.48 16.38
C ALA A 95 -5.10 3.00 16.16
N THR A 96 -5.80 2.30 15.26
CA THR A 96 -5.49 0.91 14.89
C THR A 96 -4.26 0.76 13.98
N ARG A 97 -3.55 1.84 13.64
CA ARG A 97 -2.42 1.87 12.69
C ARG A 97 -1.12 2.36 13.36
N PRO A 98 -0.63 1.68 14.41
CA PRO A 98 0.48 2.20 15.21
C PRO A 98 1.85 2.16 14.52
N ALA A 99 2.04 1.29 13.52
CA ALA A 99 3.37 1.05 12.97
C ALA A 99 3.91 2.23 12.16
N TYR A 100 3.07 2.98 11.42
CA TYR A 100 3.55 4.13 10.67
C TYR A 100 4.00 5.29 11.57
N PRO A 101 3.21 5.75 12.58
CA PRO A 101 3.71 6.70 13.56
C PRO A 101 4.98 6.26 14.25
N ALA A 102 5.06 4.99 14.71
CA ALA A 102 6.24 4.45 15.38
C ALA A 102 7.47 4.47 14.46
N PHE A 103 7.31 4.13 13.18
CA PHE A 103 8.38 4.19 12.18
C PHE A 103 8.90 5.63 11.98
N THR A 104 8.03 6.65 12.03
CA THR A 104 8.42 8.05 11.81
C THR A 104 9.10 8.71 13.01
N VAL A 105 8.86 8.22 14.24
CA VAL A 105 9.42 8.79 15.48
C VAL A 105 10.94 8.99 15.45
N PRO A 106 11.78 8.00 15.11
CA PRO A 106 13.24 8.19 15.10
C PRO A 106 13.68 9.29 14.13
N PHE A 107 13.04 9.38 12.97
CA PHE A 107 13.34 10.44 11.98
C PHE A 107 12.92 11.83 12.48
N ILE A 108 11.73 11.92 13.10
CA ILE A 108 11.22 13.19 13.66
C ILE A 108 12.14 13.65 14.80
N ARG A 109 12.62 12.74 15.65
CA ARG A 109 13.57 13.07 16.71
C ARG A 109 14.92 13.55 16.18
N ALA A 110 15.43 12.92 15.13
CA ALA A 110 16.75 13.24 14.57
C ALA A 110 16.74 14.53 13.73
N PHE A 111 15.69 14.80 12.94
CA PHE A 111 15.68 15.84 11.92
C PHE A 111 14.58 16.88 12.09
N GLY A 112 13.75 16.78 13.15
CA GLY A 112 12.55 17.59 13.32
C GLY A 112 11.40 17.12 12.44
N LEU A 113 10.20 17.70 12.60
CA LEU A 113 8.97 17.16 12.01
C LEU A 113 9.03 17.08 10.47
N VAL A 114 9.25 18.21 9.80
CA VAL A 114 9.16 18.28 8.32
C VAL A 114 10.25 17.45 7.65
N ARG A 115 11.51 17.67 8.06
CA ARG A 115 12.65 16.94 7.50
C ARG A 115 12.63 15.46 7.89
N GLY A 116 12.14 15.15 9.09
CA GLY A 116 11.99 13.79 9.58
C GLY A 116 10.96 12.98 8.77
N LEU A 117 9.80 13.57 8.48
CA LEU A 117 8.80 12.93 7.61
C LEU A 117 9.35 12.72 6.20
N TRP A 118 10.10 13.67 5.67
CA TRP A 118 10.78 13.56 4.38
C TRP A 118 11.82 12.43 4.37
N ALA A 119 12.68 12.37 5.39
CA ALA A 119 13.69 11.32 5.53
C ALA A 119 13.06 9.94 5.67
N ALA A 120 11.95 9.82 6.40
CA ALA A 120 11.17 8.59 6.51
C ALA A 120 10.61 8.15 5.13
N GLY A 121 10.04 9.09 4.35
CA GLY A 121 9.56 8.82 2.99
C GLY A 121 10.69 8.34 2.06
N ILE A 122 11.85 8.99 2.09
CA ILE A 122 13.04 8.57 1.31
C ILE A 122 13.46 7.15 1.73
N ALA A 123 13.59 6.88 3.03
CA ALA A 123 13.98 5.57 3.53
C ALA A 123 13.03 4.46 3.07
N VAL A 124 11.72 4.69 3.18
CA VAL A 124 10.69 3.75 2.70
C VAL A 124 10.80 3.51 1.20
N THR A 125 10.94 4.59 0.41
CA THR A 125 11.00 4.51 -1.05
C THR A 125 12.22 3.75 -1.53
N VAL A 126 13.39 3.99 -0.91
CA VAL A 126 14.64 3.28 -1.22
C VAL A 126 14.56 1.81 -0.82
N MET A 127 14.04 1.50 0.38
CA MET A 127 13.89 0.12 0.82
C MET A 127 12.92 -0.66 -0.08
N ALA A 128 11.76 -0.08 -0.42
CA ALA A 128 10.76 -0.71 -1.27
C ALA A 128 11.29 -1.00 -2.66
N SER A 129 11.97 -0.04 -3.29
CA SER A 129 12.61 -0.23 -4.59
C SER A 129 13.74 -1.25 -4.54
N GLY A 130 14.48 -1.32 -3.44
CA GLY A 130 15.46 -2.37 -3.16
C GLY A 130 14.84 -3.77 -3.12
N PHE A 131 13.66 -3.93 -2.50
CA PHE A 131 12.91 -5.18 -2.56
C PHE A 131 12.49 -5.55 -3.98
N VAL A 132 12.09 -4.58 -4.81
CA VAL A 132 11.80 -4.84 -6.24
C VAL A 132 13.02 -5.42 -6.95
N VAL A 133 14.19 -4.81 -6.78
CA VAL A 133 15.45 -5.34 -7.37
C VAL A 133 15.73 -6.75 -6.86
N LEU A 134 15.61 -6.99 -5.55
CA LEU A 134 15.86 -8.31 -4.97
C LEU A 134 14.88 -9.38 -5.50
N ILE A 135 13.59 -9.06 -5.62
CA ILE A 135 12.56 -9.94 -6.19
C ILE A 135 12.91 -10.29 -7.63
N LEU A 136 13.18 -9.29 -8.47
CA LEU A 136 13.52 -9.50 -9.88
C LEU A 136 14.81 -10.32 -10.05
N ARG A 137 15.83 -10.03 -9.25
CA ARG A 137 17.08 -10.81 -9.25
C ARG A 137 16.85 -12.27 -8.82
N ARG A 138 15.97 -12.50 -7.82
CA ARG A 138 15.59 -13.87 -7.42
C ARG A 138 14.82 -14.61 -8.50
N LEU A 139 14.06 -13.92 -9.31
CA LEU A 139 13.37 -14.49 -10.48
C LEU A 139 14.29 -14.74 -11.67
N GLY A 140 15.58 -14.40 -11.60
CA GLY A 140 16.56 -14.62 -12.66
C GLY A 140 16.70 -13.47 -13.67
N VAL A 141 16.06 -12.33 -13.39
CA VAL A 141 16.17 -11.13 -14.25
C VAL A 141 17.58 -10.55 -14.19
N SER A 142 18.14 -10.12 -15.32
CA SER A 142 19.45 -9.49 -15.40
C SER A 142 19.52 -8.19 -14.59
N VAL A 143 20.72 -7.79 -14.13
CA VAL A 143 20.91 -6.59 -13.30
C VAL A 143 20.32 -5.34 -13.95
N PRO A 144 20.60 -5.03 -15.22
CA PRO A 144 20.07 -3.82 -15.87
C PRO A 144 18.53 -3.78 -15.86
N LEU A 145 17.87 -4.92 -16.08
CA LEU A 145 16.41 -5.00 -16.09
C LEU A 145 15.81 -5.01 -14.67
N ALA A 146 16.54 -5.51 -13.68
CA ALA A 146 16.12 -5.36 -12.29
C ALA A 146 16.18 -3.88 -11.84
N LEU A 147 17.21 -3.13 -12.29
CA LEU A 147 17.31 -1.68 -12.09
C LEU A 147 16.22 -0.92 -12.87
N LEU A 148 15.82 -1.38 -14.07
CA LEU A 148 14.65 -0.84 -14.75
C LEU A 148 13.39 -0.95 -13.87
N GLY A 149 13.19 -2.07 -13.18
CA GLY A 149 12.10 -2.21 -12.20
C GLY A 149 12.18 -1.19 -11.08
N GLN A 150 13.38 -0.88 -10.58
CA GLN A 150 13.61 0.18 -9.60
C GLN A 150 13.25 1.57 -10.15
N VAL A 151 13.67 1.88 -11.38
CA VAL A 151 13.32 3.14 -12.04
C VAL A 151 11.82 3.26 -12.23
N LEU A 152 11.16 2.20 -12.67
CA LEU A 152 9.69 2.17 -12.79
C LEU A 152 9.02 2.36 -11.43
N TYR A 153 9.56 1.80 -10.35
CA TYR A 153 9.04 2.04 -9.00
C TYR A 153 9.05 3.53 -8.64
N TYR A 154 10.11 4.25 -8.98
CA TYR A 154 10.21 5.69 -8.71
C TYR A 154 9.34 6.56 -9.63
N ALA A 155 9.21 6.17 -10.89
CA ALA A 155 8.50 6.94 -11.91
C ALA A 155 6.98 6.77 -11.89
N LEU A 156 6.48 5.64 -11.39
CA LEU A 156 5.05 5.31 -11.30
C LEU A 156 4.45 5.77 -9.95
N PRO A 157 3.13 5.69 -9.76
CA PRO A 157 2.47 6.07 -8.50
C PRO A 157 3.08 5.44 -7.25
N THR A 158 3.71 4.27 -7.35
CA THR A 158 4.45 3.62 -6.26
C THR A 158 5.49 4.52 -5.61
N GLY A 159 6.26 5.28 -6.39
CA GLY A 159 7.30 6.19 -5.87
C GLY A 159 6.71 7.46 -5.28
N THR A 160 5.77 8.09 -5.98
CA THR A 160 5.14 9.33 -5.51
C THR A 160 4.35 9.12 -4.23
N ASP A 161 3.60 8.02 -4.11
CA ASP A 161 2.84 7.69 -2.91
C ASP A 161 3.74 7.28 -1.74
N SER A 162 4.87 6.62 -2.02
CA SER A 162 5.86 6.28 -0.99
C SER A 162 6.54 7.50 -0.38
N MET A 163 6.68 8.59 -1.14
CA MET A 163 7.24 9.87 -0.67
C MET A 163 6.24 10.71 0.11
N GLN A 164 4.94 10.42 0.01
CA GLN A 164 3.95 11.14 0.79
C GLN A 164 4.04 10.77 2.27
N PRO A 165 3.82 11.71 3.21
CA PRO A 165 3.86 11.43 4.64
C PRO A 165 2.59 10.70 5.10
N MET A 166 2.37 9.52 4.52
CA MET A 166 1.23 8.64 4.72
C MET A 166 1.67 7.18 4.82
N CYS A 167 0.80 6.32 5.36
CA CYS A 167 1.14 4.92 5.64
C CYS A 167 1.26 4.01 4.40
N GLU A 168 0.77 4.44 3.24
CA GLU A 168 0.75 3.64 2.01
C GLU A 168 2.14 3.24 1.52
N GLY A 169 3.10 4.15 1.59
CA GLY A 169 4.49 3.85 1.22
C GLY A 169 5.11 2.77 2.10
N LEU A 170 4.95 2.89 3.43
CA LEU A 170 5.44 1.88 4.37
C LEU A 170 4.72 0.54 4.16
N LEU A 171 3.41 0.57 3.92
CA LEU A 171 2.63 -0.63 3.60
C LEU A 171 3.20 -1.34 2.36
N LEU A 172 3.41 -0.61 1.24
CA LEU A 172 3.99 -1.18 0.03
C LEU A 172 5.39 -1.77 0.28
N CYS A 173 6.23 -1.07 1.02
CA CYS A 173 7.56 -1.53 1.37
C CYS A 173 7.51 -2.89 2.09
N VAL A 174 6.69 -2.99 3.12
CA VAL A 174 6.58 -4.20 3.93
C VAL A 174 5.88 -5.32 3.14
N LEU A 175 4.86 -5.01 2.33
CA LEU A 175 4.23 -5.98 1.42
C LEU A 175 5.23 -6.54 0.41
N LEU A 176 6.11 -5.73 -0.16
CA LEU A 176 7.19 -6.20 -1.05
C LEU A 176 8.16 -7.14 -0.32
N GLY A 177 8.45 -6.88 0.96
CA GLY A 177 9.15 -7.84 1.82
C GLY A 177 8.42 -9.18 1.92
N GLY A 178 7.09 -9.15 2.10
CA GLY A 178 6.24 -10.34 2.09
C GLY A 178 6.25 -11.07 0.75
N VAL A 179 6.19 -10.34 -0.37
CA VAL A 179 6.32 -10.88 -1.74
C VAL A 179 7.67 -11.56 -1.94
N LEU A 180 8.76 -10.97 -1.43
CA LEU A 180 10.08 -11.62 -1.45
C LEU A 180 10.07 -12.95 -0.70
N GLY A 181 9.40 -13.02 0.45
CA GLY A 181 9.17 -14.27 1.19
C GLY A 181 8.38 -15.29 0.36
N CYS A 182 7.29 -14.87 -0.29
CA CYS A 182 6.50 -15.73 -1.19
C CYS A 182 7.35 -16.26 -2.35
N VAL A 183 8.20 -15.44 -2.97
CA VAL A 183 9.13 -15.87 -4.04
C VAL A 183 10.10 -16.93 -3.51
N ARG A 184 10.59 -16.82 -2.27
CA ARG A 184 11.45 -17.84 -1.64
C ARG A 184 10.71 -19.17 -1.43
N ILE A 185 9.43 -19.12 -1.02
CA ILE A 185 8.59 -20.34 -0.94
C ILE A 185 8.49 -21.00 -2.32
N LEU A 186 8.18 -20.22 -3.37
CA LEU A 186 8.08 -20.72 -4.75
C LEU A 186 9.38 -21.32 -5.27
N GLN A 187 10.55 -20.88 -4.73
CA GLN A 187 11.89 -21.43 -5.03
C GLN A 187 12.25 -22.64 -4.17
N GLY A 188 11.34 -23.13 -3.32
CA GLY A 188 11.59 -24.27 -2.43
C GLY A 188 12.32 -23.94 -1.12
N ARG A 189 12.66 -22.67 -0.88
CA ARG A 189 13.30 -22.21 0.38
C ARG A 189 12.22 -21.95 1.44
N ILE A 190 11.48 -23.00 1.81
CA ILE A 190 10.23 -22.91 2.56
C ILE A 190 10.39 -22.26 3.93
N PRO A 191 11.28 -22.71 4.86
CA PRO A 191 11.29 -22.16 6.22
C PRO A 191 11.56 -20.65 6.24
N SER A 192 12.59 -20.21 5.50
CA SER A 192 12.94 -18.79 5.43
C SER A 192 11.90 -17.96 4.66
N GLY A 193 11.26 -18.54 3.65
CA GLY A 193 10.20 -17.89 2.90
C GLY A 193 8.96 -17.65 3.77
N VAL A 194 8.51 -18.66 4.50
CA VAL A 194 7.39 -18.56 5.45
C VAL A 194 7.68 -17.53 6.55
N ALA A 195 8.86 -17.59 7.17
CA ALA A 195 9.25 -16.64 8.22
C ALA A 195 9.22 -15.19 7.70
N ILE A 196 9.84 -14.91 6.56
CA ILE A 196 9.86 -13.57 5.96
C ILE A 196 8.45 -13.11 5.60
N SER A 197 7.63 -13.99 4.97
CA SER A 197 6.26 -13.61 4.59
C SER A 197 5.41 -13.29 5.80
N LEU A 198 5.40 -14.15 6.82
CA LEU A 198 4.58 -13.93 8.01
C LEU A 198 5.02 -12.69 8.79
N THR A 199 6.33 -12.50 9.00
CA THR A 199 6.84 -11.29 9.67
C THR A 199 6.46 -10.02 8.92
N ALA A 200 6.64 -10.01 7.59
CA ALA A 200 6.30 -8.86 6.76
C ALA A 200 4.79 -8.60 6.74
N PHE A 201 3.95 -9.62 6.57
CA PHE A 201 2.49 -9.44 6.57
C PHE A 201 1.96 -9.00 7.94
N THR A 202 2.54 -9.49 9.04
CA THR A 202 2.20 -9.00 10.39
C THR A 202 2.58 -7.54 10.56
N ALA A 203 3.78 -7.15 10.14
CA ALA A 203 4.17 -5.74 10.14
C ALA A 203 3.26 -4.89 9.26
N ALA A 204 2.87 -5.37 8.07
CA ALA A 204 1.92 -4.70 7.18
C ALA A 204 0.53 -4.54 7.83
N ALA A 205 0.06 -5.55 8.57
CA ALA A 205 -1.20 -5.47 9.31
C ALA A 205 -1.16 -4.37 10.40
N CYS A 206 -0.04 -4.21 11.09
CA CYS A 206 0.17 -3.11 12.04
C CYS A 206 0.24 -1.72 11.36
N VAL A 207 0.59 -1.66 10.06
CA VAL A 207 0.52 -0.42 9.27
C VAL A 207 -0.91 -0.13 8.83
N LYS A 208 -1.61 -1.11 8.23
CA LYS A 208 -2.98 -0.96 7.73
C LYS A 208 -3.62 -2.33 7.48
N TYR A 209 -4.28 -2.88 8.51
CA TYR A 209 -4.78 -4.25 8.50
C TYR A 209 -5.75 -4.55 7.34
N ALA A 210 -6.69 -3.64 7.02
CA ALA A 210 -7.69 -3.87 5.99
C ALA A 210 -7.06 -4.03 4.58
N GLN A 211 -6.08 -3.19 4.22
CA GLN A 211 -5.39 -3.30 2.94
C GLN A 211 -4.44 -4.51 2.91
N THR A 212 -3.81 -4.85 4.04
CA THR A 212 -2.99 -6.07 4.15
C THR A 212 -3.84 -7.31 3.96
N LEU A 213 -5.02 -7.35 4.59
CA LEU A 213 -5.97 -8.44 4.43
C LEU A 213 -6.34 -8.64 2.96
N LEU A 214 -6.72 -7.57 2.26
CA LEU A 214 -7.05 -7.61 0.83
C LEU A 214 -5.87 -8.07 -0.02
N ALA A 215 -4.66 -7.56 0.23
CA ALA A 215 -3.46 -7.93 -0.53
C ALA A 215 -3.11 -9.41 -0.36
N VAL A 216 -3.11 -9.92 0.89
CA VAL A 216 -2.78 -11.32 1.17
C VAL A 216 -3.89 -12.27 0.72
N ALA A 217 -5.17 -11.87 0.85
CA ALA A 217 -6.30 -12.60 0.27
C ALA A 217 -6.22 -12.65 -1.26
N GLY A 218 -5.79 -11.55 -1.90
CA GLY A 218 -5.51 -11.50 -3.35
C GLY A 218 -4.42 -12.50 -3.75
N ILE A 219 -3.32 -12.58 -2.99
CA ILE A 219 -2.26 -13.60 -3.20
C ILE A 219 -2.84 -15.02 -3.04
N ALA A 220 -3.59 -15.27 -1.97
CA ALA A 220 -4.17 -16.58 -1.69
C ALA A 220 -5.16 -17.00 -2.80
N GLY A 221 -6.08 -16.11 -3.18
CA GLY A 221 -7.07 -16.35 -4.23
C GLY A 221 -6.43 -16.60 -5.60
N ALA A 222 -5.45 -15.79 -5.99
CA ALA A 222 -4.71 -15.97 -7.24
C ALA A 222 -3.89 -17.28 -7.24
N THR A 223 -3.29 -17.65 -6.12
CA THR A 223 -2.56 -18.91 -5.96
C THR A 223 -3.54 -20.11 -6.03
N ALA A 224 -4.70 -20.01 -5.39
CA ALA A 224 -5.75 -21.04 -5.48
C ALA A 224 -6.25 -21.21 -6.92
N LEU A 225 -6.51 -20.11 -7.63
CA LEU A 225 -6.89 -20.12 -9.05
C LEU A 225 -5.81 -20.79 -9.91
N PHE A 226 -4.54 -20.44 -9.70
CA PHE A 226 -3.42 -21.06 -10.40
C PHE A 226 -3.36 -22.57 -10.18
N LEU A 227 -3.51 -23.02 -8.92
CA LEU A 227 -3.52 -24.45 -8.58
C LEU A 227 -4.73 -25.19 -9.18
N CYS A 228 -5.91 -24.57 -9.15
CA CYS A 228 -7.12 -25.11 -9.77
C CYS A 228 -6.93 -25.31 -11.28
N LEU A 229 -6.47 -24.28 -12.00
CA LEU A 229 -6.21 -24.36 -13.45
C LEU A 229 -5.15 -25.40 -13.77
N ARG A 230 -4.14 -25.56 -12.93
CA ARG A 230 -3.09 -26.55 -13.11
C ARG A 230 -3.58 -27.95 -12.83
N TRP A 231 -4.42 -28.14 -11.82
CA TRP A 231 -5.03 -29.43 -11.50
C TRP A 231 -5.94 -29.92 -12.62
N VAL A 232 -6.79 -29.06 -13.15
CA VAL A 232 -7.68 -29.39 -14.28
C VAL A 232 -6.88 -29.80 -15.52
N ARG A 233 -5.77 -29.08 -15.83
CA ARG A 233 -4.98 -29.33 -17.04
C ARG A 233 -3.98 -30.47 -16.91
N ARG A 234 -3.36 -30.65 -15.75
CA ARG A 234 -2.19 -31.52 -15.58
C ARG A 234 -2.30 -32.50 -14.44
N ARG A 235 -3.36 -32.47 -13.67
CA ARG A 235 -3.58 -33.32 -12.46
C ARG A 235 -2.41 -33.23 -11.44
N GLN A 236 -1.65 -32.16 -11.42
CA GLN A 236 -0.48 -31.97 -10.57
C GLN A 236 -0.62 -30.71 -9.71
N LEU A 237 -0.39 -30.86 -8.42
CA LEU A 237 -0.40 -29.80 -7.44
C LEU A 237 1.03 -29.64 -6.85
N PRO A 238 1.86 -28.73 -7.36
CA PRO A 238 3.23 -28.59 -6.89
C PRO A 238 3.28 -28.12 -5.44
N ARG A 239 4.19 -28.72 -4.67
CA ARG A 239 4.35 -28.50 -3.23
C ARG A 239 4.58 -27.03 -2.84
N PRO A 240 5.46 -26.24 -3.53
CA PRO A 240 5.70 -24.84 -3.16
C PRO A 240 4.44 -23.97 -3.20
N GLU A 241 3.64 -24.09 -4.28
CA GLU A 241 2.41 -23.31 -4.43
C GLU A 241 1.32 -23.71 -3.44
N ARG A 242 1.22 -24.99 -3.07
CA ARG A 242 0.31 -25.44 -2.00
C ARG A 242 0.70 -24.83 -0.65
N LEU A 243 1.99 -24.81 -0.35
CA LEU A 243 2.50 -24.21 0.89
C LEU A 243 2.33 -22.68 0.89
N LEU A 244 2.51 -22.03 -0.27
CA LEU A 244 2.21 -20.60 -0.39
C LEU A 244 0.73 -20.33 -0.10
N LEU A 245 -0.18 -21.11 -0.71
CA LEU A 245 -1.62 -21.00 -0.44
C LEU A 245 -1.93 -21.24 1.04
N ALA A 246 -1.40 -22.30 1.63
CA ALA A 246 -1.62 -22.60 3.04
C ALA A 246 -1.13 -21.48 3.96
N THR A 247 0.08 -20.93 3.70
CA THR A 247 0.66 -19.84 4.49
C THR A 247 -0.19 -18.57 4.40
N THR A 248 -0.59 -18.18 3.17
CA THR A 248 -1.36 -16.94 2.96
C THR A 248 -2.79 -17.07 3.44
N ALA A 249 -3.45 -18.22 3.23
CA ALA A 249 -4.80 -18.48 3.74
C ALA A 249 -4.83 -18.55 5.28
N ALA A 250 -3.85 -19.21 5.90
CA ALA A 250 -3.73 -19.25 7.36
C ALA A 250 -3.52 -17.84 7.95
N PHE A 251 -2.69 -17.00 7.31
CA PHE A 251 -2.51 -15.62 7.72
C PHE A 251 -3.80 -14.79 7.59
N VAL A 252 -4.52 -14.90 6.47
CA VAL A 252 -5.82 -14.22 6.27
C VAL A 252 -6.80 -14.60 7.36
N LEU A 253 -6.94 -15.91 7.64
CA LEU A 253 -7.84 -16.41 8.69
C LEU A 253 -7.42 -15.89 10.08
N ALA A 254 -6.14 -15.95 10.40
CA ALA A 254 -5.62 -15.47 11.68
C ALA A 254 -5.85 -13.95 11.85
N LEU A 255 -5.64 -13.16 10.78
CA LEU A 255 -5.88 -11.72 10.82
C LEU A 255 -7.36 -11.39 10.98
N GLU A 256 -8.27 -12.08 10.26
CA GLU A 256 -9.73 -11.92 10.43
C GLU A 256 -10.19 -12.25 11.85
N LEU A 257 -9.70 -13.36 12.42
CA LEU A 257 -9.98 -13.71 13.81
C LEU A 257 -9.48 -12.63 14.77
N THR A 258 -8.31 -12.06 14.52
CA THR A 258 -7.75 -10.95 15.33
C THR A 258 -8.61 -9.68 15.20
N VAL A 259 -9.06 -9.32 14.00
CA VAL A 259 -9.94 -8.17 13.75
C VAL A 259 -11.24 -8.32 14.54
N VAL A 260 -11.85 -9.51 14.49
CA VAL A 260 -13.09 -9.81 15.25
C VAL A 260 -12.84 -9.80 16.76
N ALA A 261 -11.79 -10.47 17.23
CA ALA A 261 -11.47 -10.57 18.66
C ALA A 261 -11.15 -9.22 19.32
N LEU A 262 -10.51 -8.31 18.57
CA LEU A 262 -10.16 -6.96 19.04
C LEU A 262 -11.27 -5.93 18.78
N GLY A 263 -12.38 -6.31 18.13
CA GLY A 263 -13.47 -5.40 17.80
C GLY A 263 -13.06 -4.25 16.87
N LEU A 264 -12.10 -4.48 15.95
CA LEU A 264 -11.60 -3.42 15.07
C LEU A 264 -12.69 -2.93 14.11
N PRO A 265 -12.59 -1.68 13.61
CA PRO A 265 -13.59 -1.09 12.72
C PRO A 265 -13.94 -1.99 11.53
N SER A 266 -15.23 -2.25 11.34
CA SER A 266 -15.72 -3.14 10.30
C SER A 266 -15.79 -2.44 8.93
N THR A 267 -15.92 -3.23 7.84
CA THR A 267 -16.20 -2.71 6.49
C THR A 267 -17.44 -1.83 6.45
N ARG A 268 -18.47 -2.14 7.25
CA ARG A 268 -19.67 -1.32 7.36
C ARG A 268 -19.37 0.07 7.93
N ALA A 269 -18.51 0.16 8.93
CA ALA A 269 -18.08 1.45 9.52
C ALA A 269 -17.31 2.29 8.48
N SER A 270 -16.44 1.65 7.67
CA SER A 270 -15.73 2.34 6.59
C SER A 270 -16.66 2.87 5.50
N VAL A 271 -17.72 2.12 5.12
CA VAL A 271 -18.73 2.60 4.15
C VAL A 271 -19.57 3.73 4.75
N GLN A 272 -19.90 3.68 6.03
CA GLN A 272 -20.61 4.77 6.72
C GLN A 272 -19.77 6.04 6.77
N GLU A 273 -18.50 5.92 7.12
CA GLU A 273 -17.54 7.02 7.15
C GLU A 273 -17.42 7.70 5.77
N LEU A 274 -17.27 6.90 4.70
CA LEU A 274 -17.21 7.38 3.33
C LEU A 274 -18.48 8.15 2.95
N LEU A 275 -19.66 7.53 3.08
CA LEU A 275 -20.93 8.10 2.62
C LEU A 275 -21.43 9.27 3.49
N SER A 276 -20.97 9.38 4.73
CA SER A 276 -21.23 10.52 5.61
C SER A 276 -20.20 11.65 5.48
N VAL A 277 -19.27 11.54 4.52
CA VAL A 277 -18.18 12.52 4.34
C VAL A 277 -17.42 12.72 5.66
N HIS A 278 -16.82 11.65 6.16
CA HIS A 278 -16.12 11.63 7.46
C HIS A 278 -17.01 12.04 8.65
N TYR A 279 -18.25 11.53 8.67
CA TYR A 279 -19.28 11.83 9.69
C TYR A 279 -19.65 13.32 9.82
N ASN A 280 -19.30 14.15 8.82
CA ASN A 280 -19.75 15.55 8.76
C ASN A 280 -21.18 15.70 8.23
N LYS A 281 -21.75 14.63 7.66
CA LYS A 281 -23.13 14.56 7.18
C LYS A 281 -23.84 13.35 7.81
N PRO A 282 -25.18 13.38 7.91
CA PRO A 282 -25.92 12.21 8.37
C PRO A 282 -25.70 11.00 7.47
N VAL A 283 -25.67 9.82 8.10
CA VAL A 283 -25.50 8.55 7.38
C VAL A 283 -26.74 8.28 6.53
N PRO A 284 -26.62 8.01 5.21
CA PRO A 284 -27.76 7.70 4.35
C PRO A 284 -28.51 6.45 4.82
N PRO A 285 -29.86 6.42 4.69
CA PRO A 285 -30.66 5.27 5.11
C PRO A 285 -30.39 3.99 4.28
N HIS A 286 -30.04 4.13 3.00
CA HIS A 286 -29.81 3.03 2.08
C HIS A 286 -28.33 2.90 1.69
N LEU A 287 -27.47 2.55 2.66
CA LEU A 287 -26.00 2.48 2.49
C LEU A 287 -25.55 1.70 1.26
N LEU A 288 -26.06 0.50 1.05
CA LEU A 288 -25.65 -0.35 -0.06
C LEU A 288 -26.02 0.27 -1.43
N HIS A 289 -27.22 0.83 -1.53
CA HIS A 289 -27.65 1.47 -2.78
C HIS A 289 -26.78 2.67 -3.14
N GLU A 290 -26.54 3.58 -2.18
CA GLU A 290 -25.70 4.75 -2.39
C GLU A 290 -24.24 4.37 -2.68
N PHE A 291 -23.72 3.35 -1.99
CA PHE A 291 -22.39 2.82 -2.22
C PHE A 291 -22.24 2.24 -3.64
N LEU A 292 -23.20 1.44 -4.10
CA LEU A 292 -23.18 0.89 -5.46
C LEU A 292 -23.33 1.98 -6.53
N ARG A 293 -24.17 2.98 -6.29
CA ARG A 293 -24.35 4.13 -7.18
C ARG A 293 -23.05 4.93 -7.31
N LEU A 294 -22.36 5.18 -6.19
CA LEU A 294 -21.08 5.87 -6.17
C LEU A 294 -19.99 5.07 -6.90
N ASN A 295 -19.93 3.74 -6.68
CA ASN A 295 -19.03 2.86 -7.40
C ASN A 295 -19.28 2.91 -8.92
N LEU A 296 -20.53 2.80 -9.34
CA LEU A 296 -20.87 2.84 -10.77
C LEU A 296 -20.44 4.18 -11.40
N ALA A 297 -20.67 5.30 -10.71
CA ALA A 297 -20.26 6.61 -11.17
C ALA A 297 -18.72 6.71 -11.27
N PHE A 298 -18.01 6.25 -10.24
CA PHE A 298 -16.54 6.24 -10.20
C PHE A 298 -15.95 5.41 -11.35
N TRP A 299 -16.37 4.15 -11.51
CA TRP A 299 -15.79 3.27 -12.51
C TRP A 299 -16.14 3.70 -13.94
N ARG A 300 -17.31 4.32 -14.16
CA ARG A 300 -17.65 4.92 -15.44
C ARG A 300 -16.71 6.08 -15.78
N GLU A 301 -16.38 6.93 -14.82
CA GLU A 301 -15.48 8.05 -15.03
C GLU A 301 -14.03 7.57 -15.20
N TRP A 302 -13.58 6.62 -14.36
CA TRP A 302 -12.27 5.99 -14.51
C TRP A 302 -12.10 5.34 -15.89
N LEU A 303 -13.13 4.65 -16.40
CA LEU A 303 -13.08 4.05 -17.75
C LEU A 303 -12.99 5.09 -18.85
N ARG A 304 -13.70 6.19 -18.72
CA ARG A 304 -13.61 7.31 -19.69
C ARG A 304 -12.20 7.90 -19.69
N ASP A 305 -11.65 8.17 -18.51
CA ASP A 305 -10.28 8.67 -18.39
C ASP A 305 -9.26 7.68 -18.96
N ALA A 306 -9.41 6.39 -18.67
CA ALA A 306 -8.58 5.33 -19.20
C ALA A 306 -8.63 5.20 -20.75
N LEU A 307 -9.76 5.54 -21.38
CA LEU A 307 -9.88 5.57 -22.84
C LEU A 307 -9.20 6.80 -23.45
N VAL A 308 -9.22 7.94 -22.75
CA VAL A 308 -8.54 9.17 -23.19
C VAL A 308 -7.04 9.11 -22.90
N HIS A 309 -6.65 8.54 -21.75
CA HIS A 309 -5.28 8.39 -21.29
C HIS A 309 -4.89 6.91 -21.16
N PRO A 310 -4.73 6.16 -22.29
CA PRO A 310 -4.62 4.70 -22.24
C PRO A 310 -3.27 4.17 -21.67
N MET A 311 -2.36 5.06 -21.31
CA MET A 311 -1.02 4.67 -20.85
C MET A 311 -1.06 3.80 -19.60
N GLU A 312 -1.88 4.15 -18.60
CA GLU A 312 -1.98 3.39 -17.35
C GLU A 312 -2.53 1.96 -17.58
N PRO A 313 -3.70 1.75 -18.23
CA PRO A 313 -4.18 0.40 -18.50
C PRO A 313 -3.25 -0.40 -19.42
N LEU A 314 -2.56 0.23 -20.36
CA LEU A 314 -1.57 -0.46 -21.22
C LEU A 314 -0.35 -0.92 -20.40
N LEU A 315 0.16 -0.11 -19.47
CA LEU A 315 1.24 -0.50 -18.58
C LEU A 315 0.83 -1.65 -17.65
N LEU A 316 -0.39 -1.61 -17.10
CA LEU A 316 -0.94 -2.70 -16.29
C LEU A 316 -1.04 -4.00 -17.09
N ALA A 317 -1.58 -3.94 -18.30
CA ALA A 317 -1.70 -5.09 -19.20
C ALA A 317 -0.34 -5.65 -19.60
N ALA A 318 0.62 -4.80 -19.98
CA ALA A 318 1.98 -5.21 -20.32
C ALA A 318 2.69 -5.84 -19.12
N GLY A 319 2.52 -5.27 -17.93
CA GLY A 319 3.05 -5.83 -16.69
C GLY A 319 2.47 -7.20 -16.35
N ALA A 320 1.15 -7.36 -16.42
CA ALA A 320 0.47 -8.63 -16.19
C ALA A 320 0.94 -9.69 -17.21
N TRP A 321 0.99 -9.33 -18.48
CA TRP A 321 1.46 -10.20 -19.55
C TRP A 321 2.91 -10.65 -19.32
N GLY A 322 3.81 -9.73 -19.00
CA GLY A 322 5.22 -10.04 -18.76
C GLY A 322 5.41 -10.98 -17.57
N ALA A 323 4.75 -10.70 -16.45
CA ALA A 323 4.84 -11.52 -15.26
C ALA A 323 4.29 -12.94 -15.49
N LEU A 324 3.10 -13.08 -16.11
CA LEU A 324 2.46 -14.37 -16.40
C LEU A 324 3.26 -15.19 -17.43
N ARG A 325 3.91 -14.52 -18.39
CA ARG A 325 4.67 -15.18 -19.44
C ARG A 325 6.01 -15.70 -18.97
N TYR A 326 6.73 -14.92 -18.15
CA TYR A 326 8.06 -15.27 -17.68
C TYR A 326 8.03 -16.28 -16.54
N HIS A 327 7.20 -16.05 -15.51
CA HIS A 327 7.07 -16.91 -14.34
C HIS A 327 5.62 -16.98 -13.86
N ARG A 328 4.89 -18.01 -14.31
CA ARG A 328 3.43 -18.11 -14.10
C ARG A 328 2.98 -17.99 -12.64
N SER A 329 3.61 -18.72 -11.72
CA SER A 329 3.22 -18.67 -10.29
C SER A 329 3.40 -17.27 -9.70
N PHE A 330 4.52 -16.58 -10.05
CA PHE A 330 4.75 -15.19 -9.65
C PHE A 330 3.77 -14.23 -10.33
N GLY A 331 3.50 -14.46 -11.63
CA GLY A 331 2.53 -13.65 -12.39
C GLY A 331 1.14 -13.68 -11.75
N PHE A 332 0.65 -14.85 -11.35
CA PHE A 332 -0.61 -14.95 -10.60
C PHE A 332 -0.54 -14.20 -9.26
N LEU A 333 0.55 -14.37 -8.50
CA LEU A 333 0.75 -13.71 -7.22
C LEU A 333 0.66 -12.18 -7.35
N ILE A 334 1.43 -11.58 -8.25
CA ILE A 334 1.47 -10.11 -8.39
C ILE A 334 0.16 -9.56 -8.99
N THR A 335 -0.51 -10.32 -9.86
CA THR A 335 -1.84 -10.00 -10.37
C THR A 335 -2.88 -10.03 -9.23
N GLY A 336 -2.77 -10.98 -8.29
CA GLY A 336 -3.62 -11.02 -7.10
C GLY A 336 -3.50 -9.76 -6.24
N ILE A 337 -2.29 -9.24 -6.06
CA ILE A 337 -2.05 -7.97 -5.35
C ILE A 337 -2.65 -6.79 -6.13
N ALA A 338 -2.51 -6.78 -7.45
CA ALA A 338 -3.09 -5.73 -8.28
C ALA A 338 -4.63 -5.74 -8.22
N VAL A 339 -5.26 -6.91 -8.27
CA VAL A 339 -6.70 -7.06 -8.08
C VAL A 339 -7.12 -6.55 -6.70
N ALA A 340 -6.34 -6.82 -5.65
CA ALA A 340 -6.59 -6.27 -4.32
C ALA A 340 -6.56 -4.73 -4.32
N GLY A 341 -5.69 -4.09 -5.12
CA GLY A 341 -5.68 -2.65 -5.34
C GLY A 341 -6.99 -2.14 -5.95
N PHE A 342 -7.51 -2.80 -6.97
CA PHE A 342 -8.82 -2.46 -7.56
C PHE A 342 -9.98 -2.68 -6.57
N VAL A 343 -9.94 -3.75 -5.78
CA VAL A 343 -10.95 -3.99 -4.72
C VAL A 343 -10.88 -2.93 -3.64
N ASN A 344 -9.66 -2.50 -3.25
CA ASN A 344 -9.46 -1.42 -2.29
C ASN A 344 -10.03 -0.08 -2.81
N GLN A 345 -9.82 0.23 -4.10
CA GLN A 345 -10.43 1.40 -4.74
C GLN A 345 -11.95 1.30 -4.79
N ALA A 346 -12.49 0.11 -5.09
CA ALA A 346 -13.94 -0.12 -5.05
C ALA A 346 -14.52 0.07 -3.64
N GLY A 347 -13.73 -0.21 -2.59
CA GLY A 347 -14.11 0.08 -1.21
C GLY A 347 -14.20 1.57 -0.87
N HIS A 348 -13.46 2.43 -1.60
CA HIS A 348 -13.47 3.89 -1.45
C HIS A 348 -13.49 4.56 -2.84
N PRO A 349 -14.65 4.56 -3.52
CA PRO A 349 -14.79 5.04 -4.89
C PRO A 349 -14.83 6.57 -4.94
N GLU A 350 -13.71 7.20 -4.58
CA GLU A 350 -13.54 8.65 -4.59
C GLU A 350 -12.39 9.04 -5.54
N VAL A 351 -12.67 9.97 -6.47
CA VAL A 351 -11.70 10.40 -7.50
C VAL A 351 -10.45 11.01 -6.88
N ALA A 352 -10.61 11.80 -5.83
CA ALA A 352 -9.48 12.43 -5.14
C ALA A 352 -8.49 11.44 -4.49
N MET A 353 -8.93 10.21 -4.23
CA MET A 353 -8.13 9.15 -3.62
C MET A 353 -7.57 8.13 -4.62
N GLY A 354 -7.99 8.22 -5.89
CA GLY A 354 -7.77 7.19 -6.91
C GLY A 354 -6.34 6.70 -7.07
N PRO A 355 -5.34 7.55 -7.36
CA PRO A 355 -3.96 7.09 -7.55
C PRO A 355 -3.41 6.35 -6.34
N ARG A 356 -3.71 6.81 -5.14
CA ARG A 356 -3.24 6.28 -3.86
C ARG A 356 -3.83 4.89 -3.54
N LEU A 357 -5.12 4.68 -3.82
CA LEU A 357 -5.79 3.42 -3.50
C LEU A 357 -5.47 2.34 -4.53
N LEU A 358 -5.18 2.72 -5.77
CA LEU A 358 -4.75 1.84 -6.86
C LEU A 358 -3.25 1.52 -6.83
N VAL A 359 -2.46 2.12 -5.92
CA VAL A 359 -0.99 2.01 -5.92
C VAL A 359 -0.48 0.56 -5.93
N MET A 360 -1.21 -0.39 -5.32
CA MET A 360 -0.86 -1.81 -5.38
C MET A 360 -0.94 -2.39 -6.79
N ALA A 361 -1.83 -1.86 -7.65
CA ALA A 361 -1.92 -2.29 -9.05
C ALA A 361 -0.67 -1.90 -9.84
N SER A 362 -0.04 -0.77 -9.49
CA SER A 362 1.20 -0.30 -10.14
C SER A 362 2.40 -1.22 -9.90
N LEU A 363 2.32 -2.20 -9.00
CA LEU A 363 3.34 -3.25 -8.87
C LEU A 363 3.38 -4.19 -10.09
N LEU A 364 2.29 -4.27 -10.87
CA LEU A 364 2.29 -5.03 -12.14
C LEU A 364 3.30 -4.50 -13.15
N PRO A 365 3.25 -3.23 -13.58
CA PRO A 365 4.27 -2.70 -14.49
C PRO A 365 5.66 -2.66 -13.86
N VAL A 366 5.80 -2.36 -12.58
CA VAL A 366 7.09 -2.32 -11.86
C VAL A 366 7.83 -3.65 -11.95
N CYS A 367 7.15 -4.76 -11.69
CA CYS A 367 7.77 -6.09 -11.73
C CYS A 367 7.63 -6.75 -13.11
N GLY A 368 6.51 -6.57 -13.79
CA GLY A 368 6.16 -7.31 -14.98
C GLY A 368 6.83 -6.81 -16.26
N ILE A 369 7.06 -5.51 -16.42
CA ILE A 369 7.75 -4.98 -17.61
C ILE A 369 9.20 -5.46 -17.69
N PRO A 370 10.02 -5.43 -16.62
CA PRO A 370 11.34 -6.04 -16.65
C PRO A 370 11.31 -7.53 -17.02
N LEU A 371 10.32 -8.28 -16.51
CA LEU A 371 10.13 -9.70 -16.84
C LEU A 371 9.73 -9.89 -18.30
N LEU A 372 8.90 -9.00 -18.86
CA LEU A 372 8.55 -9.01 -20.28
C LEU A 372 9.79 -8.84 -21.16
N VAL A 373 10.58 -7.80 -20.90
CA VAL A 373 11.78 -7.50 -21.66
C VAL A 373 12.79 -8.64 -21.56
N GLU A 374 13.02 -9.22 -20.36
CA GLU A 374 13.90 -10.39 -20.20
C GLU A 374 13.41 -11.57 -21.03
N SER A 375 12.09 -11.84 -21.05
CA SER A 375 11.50 -12.92 -21.84
C SER A 375 11.70 -12.75 -23.35
N LEU A 376 11.70 -11.52 -23.85
CA LEU A 376 11.93 -11.19 -25.25
C LEU A 376 13.42 -11.34 -25.59
N ARG A 377 14.31 -10.88 -24.70
CA ARG A 377 15.76 -11.00 -24.84
C ARG A 377 16.23 -12.47 -24.89
N GLU A 378 15.66 -13.33 -24.02
CA GLU A 378 15.97 -14.76 -24.04
C GLU A 378 15.57 -15.45 -25.34
N ARG A 379 14.54 -14.97 -26.03
CA ARG A 379 14.12 -15.50 -27.34
C ARG A 379 15.00 -15.08 -28.47
N GLY A 380 15.53 -13.86 -28.45
CA GLY A 380 16.47 -13.35 -29.44
C GLY A 380 17.85 -14.04 -29.37
N ARG A 381 18.17 -14.64 -28.21
CA ARG A 381 19.35 -15.48 -28.03
C ARG A 381 18.94 -16.91 -28.38
N GLY A 382 19.30 -17.40 -29.57
CA GLY A 382 18.99 -18.76 -30.05
C GLY A 382 19.32 -19.86 -29.01
N PRO A 383 18.91 -21.12 -29.25
CA PRO A 383 18.99 -22.22 -28.28
C PRO A 383 20.39 -22.56 -27.77
N MET A 384 21.46 -22.12 -28.42
CA MET A 384 22.86 -22.41 -28.05
C MET A 384 23.43 -21.51 -26.92
N ALA A 385 22.75 -20.46 -26.48
CA ALA A 385 23.28 -19.51 -25.49
C ALA A 385 22.62 -19.54 -24.13
N ARG A 386 21.89 -20.61 -23.80
CA ARG A 386 21.26 -20.73 -22.44
C ARG A 386 22.30 -21.21 -21.44
N PRO A 387 22.72 -20.39 -20.47
CA PRO A 387 23.47 -20.90 -19.33
C PRO A 387 22.59 -21.93 -18.61
N PRO A 388 23.18 -22.99 -18.03
CA PRO A 388 22.43 -23.99 -17.28
C PRO A 388 21.63 -23.29 -16.18
N ARG A 389 20.32 -23.53 -16.13
CA ARG A 389 19.47 -23.04 -15.03
C ARG A 389 20.02 -23.61 -13.73
N VAL A 390 20.71 -22.79 -12.95
CA VAL A 390 21.17 -23.13 -11.60
C VAL A 390 19.90 -23.33 -10.74
N GLY A 391 19.49 -24.58 -10.61
CA GLY A 391 18.27 -24.87 -9.87
C GLY A 391 17.80 -26.32 -9.91
N ARG A 392 18.72 -27.31 -10.10
CA ARG A 392 18.49 -28.72 -9.76
C ARG A 392 19.81 -29.40 -9.48
N GLN A 393 20.47 -29.05 -8.39
CA GLN A 393 21.30 -30.05 -7.71
C GLN A 393 20.33 -30.91 -6.91
N LEU A 394 19.99 -32.07 -7.46
CA LEU A 394 19.54 -33.21 -6.67
C LEU A 394 20.67 -33.49 -5.69
N PRO A 395 20.42 -33.70 -4.39
CA PRO A 395 21.46 -34.21 -3.50
C PRO A 395 21.96 -35.52 -4.08
N ALA A 396 23.28 -35.63 -4.20
CA ALA A 396 23.91 -36.89 -4.53
C ALA A 396 23.42 -37.96 -3.57
N PRO A 397 23.17 -39.22 -4.02
CA PRO A 397 22.86 -40.30 -3.13
C PRO A 397 24.06 -40.48 -2.20
N GLU A 398 23.85 -40.30 -0.90
CA GLU A 398 24.81 -40.76 0.12
C GLU A 398 25.05 -42.25 -0.11
N SER A 399 26.25 -42.57 -0.62
CA SER A 399 26.74 -43.92 -0.68
C SER A 399 26.84 -44.44 0.77
N GLN A 400 25.92 -45.30 1.13
CA GLN A 400 26.09 -46.17 2.27
C GLN A 400 27.40 -46.95 2.07
N LEU A 401 28.39 -46.67 2.86
CA LEU A 401 29.56 -47.52 3.12
C LEU A 401 29.57 -47.82 4.60
N TYR A 402 29.26 -49.11 4.87
CA TYR A 402 29.52 -49.94 6.05
C TYR A 402 29.31 -49.36 7.44
#